data_c969c1c7f2c451c783e55fe10c54f57f
#
_entry.id   c969c1c7f2c451c783e55fe10c54f57f
#
_cell.length_a   1.000
_cell.length_b   1.000
_cell.length_c   1.000
_cell.angle_alpha   90.00
_cell.angle_beta   90.00
_cell.angle_gamma   90.00
#
_symmetry.space_group_name_H-M   'P 1'
#
loop_
_entity.id
_entity.type
_entity.pdbx_description
1 polymer ?
#
loop_
_entity_poly.entity_id
_entity_poly.type
_entity_poly.pdbx_seq_one_letter_code
_entity_poly.pdbx_strand_id
1 'polypeptide(L)'
;MRRILALWMARNREYYRDKGSLFWSFIATPFIVIVLAVAFSSENEEIFRAGLXIDXASXRXYTHPFGEETAXGLVEXTDRQEALRRVQFHQLDILLTTQXPPRYWVNTESAKGRLLEKLLLARQQTGATSPPQXDWQRQEVSGKKIRYIDWVIPGILAMNMMFSGLWGIGYVIVRYRKNGVLKRLQATPLRAWEFLISQGLSRLGIMLAVTVIVFLVCHLFIGFMMAGSYLLLLLIAIIGNLSIISISLLMAARTASEELANGLLNLISFPMLLLSELWFSLDDAPNWLQQLSQLLPLTHLVSAARGVMLEGAGFLQVAPQLLALVAMTAVFITLAGLLFRWHE
;
A
#
# COMPACT_ATOMS: atom_id res chain seq x y z
N MET A 1 -0.11 26.70 -24.66
CA MET A 1 0.95 25.65 -24.54
C MET A 1 2.32 26.22 -24.18
N ARG A 2 2.83 27.28 -24.82
CA ARG A 2 4.16 27.88 -24.50
C ARG A 2 4.29 28.33 -23.04
N ARG A 3 3.21 28.89 -22.46
CA ARG A 3 3.19 29.35 -21.05
C ARG A 3 3.33 28.19 -20.06
N ILE A 4 2.57 27.10 -20.29
CA ILE A 4 2.62 25.90 -19.46
C ILE A 4 4.03 25.31 -19.51
N LEU A 5 4.63 25.22 -20.70
CA LEU A 5 5.98 24.69 -20.90
C LEU A 5 7.04 25.56 -20.17
N ALA A 6 6.93 26.88 -20.24
CA ALA A 6 7.85 27.79 -19.56
C ALA A 6 7.80 27.61 -18.03
N LEU A 7 6.60 27.55 -17.47
CA LEU A 7 6.40 27.29 -16.03
C LEU A 7 6.93 25.93 -15.63
N TRP A 8 6.66 24.90 -16.44
CA TRP A 8 7.17 23.54 -16.22
C TRP A 8 8.69 23.50 -16.20
N MET A 9 9.36 24.15 -17.15
CA MET A 9 10.82 24.26 -17.19
C MET A 9 11.39 24.99 -15.97
N ALA A 10 10.77 26.11 -15.59
CA ALA A 10 11.19 26.88 -14.42
C ALA A 10 11.11 26.04 -13.14
N ARG A 11 10.01 25.32 -12.98
CA ARG A 11 9.76 24.46 -11.80
C ARG A 11 10.77 23.30 -11.72
N ASN A 12 11.06 22.66 -12.86
CA ASN A 12 12.03 21.56 -12.90
C ASN A 12 13.45 22.06 -12.56
N ARG A 13 13.85 23.24 -13.06
CA ARG A 13 15.14 23.85 -12.71
C ARG A 13 15.25 24.14 -11.23
N GLU A 14 14.19 24.64 -10.61
CA GLU A 14 14.14 24.87 -9.15
C GLU A 14 14.40 23.55 -8.38
N TYR A 15 13.73 22.47 -8.78
CA TYR A 15 13.88 21.16 -8.13
C TYR A 15 15.31 20.61 -8.25
N TYR A 16 15.89 20.65 -9.46
CA TYR A 16 17.26 20.14 -9.69
C TYR A 16 18.34 20.95 -8.96
N ARG A 17 18.03 22.18 -8.60
CA ARG A 17 18.97 23.05 -7.83
C ARG A 17 18.84 22.85 -6.32
N ASP A 18 17.78 22.19 -5.87
CA ASP A 18 17.54 21.91 -4.45
C ASP A 18 18.19 20.56 -4.06
N LYS A 19 19.42 20.64 -3.57
CA LYS A 19 20.23 19.47 -3.15
C LYS A 19 19.54 18.68 -2.03
N GLY A 20 18.82 19.36 -1.13
CA GLY A 20 18.08 18.72 -0.04
C GLY A 20 16.96 17.82 -0.57
N SER A 21 16.14 18.36 -1.47
CA SER A 21 15.05 17.59 -2.10
C SER A 21 15.59 16.39 -2.89
N LEU A 22 16.71 16.55 -3.59
CA LEU A 22 17.35 15.46 -4.32
C LEU A 22 17.84 14.37 -3.38
N PHE A 23 18.53 14.74 -2.29
CA PHE A 23 19.02 13.78 -1.30
C PHE A 23 17.87 12.96 -0.72
N TRP A 24 16.83 13.62 -0.22
CA TRP A 24 15.68 12.93 0.40
C TRP A 24 14.93 12.03 -0.59
N SER A 25 14.78 12.48 -1.84
CA SER A 25 14.04 11.71 -2.85
C SER A 25 14.80 10.48 -3.34
N PHE A 26 16.12 10.62 -3.60
CA PHE A 26 16.89 9.58 -4.30
C PHE A 26 17.74 8.72 -3.37
N ILE A 27 18.14 9.22 -2.20
CA ILE A 27 19.07 8.51 -1.31
C ILE A 27 18.35 8.00 -0.05
N ALA A 28 17.57 8.85 0.62
CA ALA A 28 16.94 8.48 1.89
C ALA A 28 15.96 7.30 1.72
N THR A 29 15.16 7.28 0.65
CA THR A 29 14.19 6.21 0.44
C THR A 29 14.85 4.84 0.21
N PRO A 30 15.79 4.66 -0.74
CA PRO A 30 16.49 3.38 -0.86
C PRO A 30 17.23 2.99 0.42
N PHE A 31 17.82 3.95 1.13
CA PHE A 31 18.49 3.70 2.40
C PHE A 31 17.53 3.09 3.43
N ILE A 32 16.33 3.67 3.60
CA ILE A 32 15.30 3.15 4.50
C ILE A 32 14.93 1.71 4.09
N VAL A 33 14.71 1.46 2.80
CA VAL A 33 14.36 0.12 2.28
C VAL A 33 15.48 -0.88 2.60
N ILE A 34 16.75 -0.51 2.38
CA ILE A 34 17.90 -1.37 2.66
C ILE A 34 18.00 -1.68 4.17
N VAL A 35 17.86 -0.65 5.03
CA VAL A 35 17.87 -0.82 6.48
C VAL A 35 16.77 -1.78 6.92
N LEU A 36 15.57 -1.62 6.40
CA LEU A 36 14.45 -2.53 6.71
C LEU A 36 14.72 -3.96 6.17
N ALA A 37 15.29 -4.07 4.97
CA ALA A 37 15.64 -5.37 4.40
C ALA A 37 16.65 -6.11 5.28
N VAL A 38 17.66 -5.40 5.81
CA VAL A 38 18.65 -5.97 6.72
C VAL A 38 18.03 -6.30 8.10
N ALA A 39 17.25 -5.37 8.66
CA ALA A 39 16.62 -5.53 9.97
C ALA A 39 15.65 -6.72 10.01
N PHE A 40 14.92 -6.95 8.93
CA PHE A 40 13.93 -8.03 8.80
C PHE A 40 14.44 -9.21 7.96
N SER A 41 15.75 -9.31 7.76
CA SER A 41 16.36 -10.46 7.05
C SER A 41 16.40 -11.72 7.91
N SER A 42 16.53 -11.56 9.23
CA SER A 42 16.41 -12.68 10.17
C SER A 42 14.94 -12.97 10.42
N GLU A 43 14.47 -14.10 9.93
CA GLU A 43 13.14 -14.60 10.27
C GLU A 43 13.11 -14.89 11.78
N ASN A 44 12.46 -13.99 12.53
CA ASN A 44 12.11 -14.33 13.92
C ASN A 44 11.25 -15.60 13.89
N GLU A 45 11.53 -16.50 14.78
CA GLU A 45 10.79 -17.76 14.96
C GLU A 45 9.34 -17.43 15.31
N GLU A 46 8.53 -17.21 14.29
CA GLU A 46 7.10 -16.94 14.49
C GLU A 46 6.38 -18.22 14.88
N ILE A 47 5.47 -18.06 15.81
CA ILE A 47 4.43 -19.00 16.20
C ILE A 47 3.74 -19.55 14.92
N PHE A 48 3.41 -20.82 14.92
CA PHE A 48 2.63 -21.45 13.84
C PHE A 48 1.25 -20.82 13.71
N ARG A 49 0.80 -20.55 12.51
CA ARG A 49 -0.52 -19.94 12.23
C ARG A 49 -1.43 -20.95 11.55
N ALA A 50 -2.45 -21.40 12.28
CA ALA A 50 -3.49 -22.30 11.75
C ALA A 50 -4.76 -21.49 11.45
N GLY A 51 -5.24 -21.57 10.22
CA GLY A 51 -6.51 -20.95 9.79
C GLY A 51 -7.67 -21.91 10.01
N LEU A 52 -8.82 -21.40 10.43
CA LEU A 52 -10.05 -22.17 10.59
C LEU A 52 -11.18 -21.56 9.75
N UNK A 53 -11.67 -22.02 8.80
CA UNK A 53 -12.60 -21.67 8.09
C UNK A 53 -13.75 -21.94 8.83
N ILE A 54 -14.46 -21.10 9.28
CA ILE A 54 -15.71 -21.17 10.01
C ILE A 54 -16.87 -20.83 9.07
N ASP A 55 -17.83 -21.77 9.07
CA ASP A 55 -19.10 -21.50 8.38
C ASP A 55 -20.11 -21.03 9.43
N UNK A 56 -20.56 -20.19 9.15
CA UNK A 56 -21.43 -19.57 9.98
C UNK A 56 -22.45 -20.45 10.66
N ALA A 57 -22.81 -21.50 10.02
CA ALA A 57 -23.76 -22.45 10.61
C ALA A 57 -23.16 -23.35 11.70
N SER A 58 -21.89 -23.46 11.86
CA SER A 58 -21.19 -24.47 12.65
C SER A 58 -20.35 -23.97 13.85
N UNK A 59 -20.65 -23.08 14.21
CA UNK A 59 -19.90 -22.48 15.21
C UNK A 59 -19.96 -23.08 16.57
N ARG A 60 -20.67 -24.01 16.65
CA ARG A 60 -20.81 -24.59 18.00
C ARG A 60 -20.08 -25.92 18.14
N UNK A 61 -19.17 -25.74 18.92
CA UNK A 61 -18.57 -26.84 19.44
C UNK A 61 -17.47 -27.50 18.68
N TYR A 62 -16.87 -26.78 18.08
CA TYR A 62 -15.72 -27.41 17.45
C TYR A 62 -14.50 -27.35 18.38
N THR A 63 -14.03 -28.48 18.82
CA THR A 63 -12.76 -28.57 19.57
C THR A 63 -11.62 -28.56 18.55
N HIS A 64 -10.77 -27.55 18.61
CA HIS A 64 -9.66 -27.37 17.67
C HIS A 64 -8.69 -28.56 17.73
N PRO A 65 -8.27 -29.13 16.57
CA PRO A 65 -7.38 -30.31 16.55
C PRO A 65 -6.06 -30.10 17.28
N PHE A 66 -5.59 -28.87 17.40
CA PHE A 66 -4.35 -28.54 18.11
C PHE A 66 -4.57 -28.18 19.59
N GLY A 67 -5.81 -28.13 20.07
CA GLY A 67 -6.13 -27.83 21.48
C GLY A 67 -5.70 -26.44 21.90
N GLU A 68 -5.47 -26.25 23.21
CA GLU A 68 -5.03 -24.99 23.81
C GLU A 68 -3.49 -24.83 23.79
N GLU A 69 -2.80 -25.42 22.81
CA GLU A 69 -1.35 -25.23 22.71
C GLU A 69 -1.01 -23.77 22.38
N THR A 70 -0.23 -23.18 23.24
CA THR A 70 0.16 -21.75 23.26
C THR A 70 0.96 -21.34 22.01
N ALA A 71 1.39 -22.30 21.21
CA ALA A 71 2.18 -22.06 20.01
C ALA A 71 1.37 -21.94 18.70
N UNK A 72 0.12 -22.02 18.45
CA UNK A 72 -0.55 -22.00 17.38
C UNK A 72 -1.36 -20.87 17.40
N GLY A 73 -1.06 -19.97 16.84
CA GLY A 73 -1.88 -18.82 16.53
C GLY A 73 -3.07 -19.24 15.67
N LEU A 74 -4.26 -19.14 16.23
CA LEU A 74 -5.50 -19.48 15.53
C LEU A 74 -6.07 -18.23 14.84
N VAL A 75 -6.31 -18.31 13.52
CA VAL A 75 -6.91 -17.24 12.72
C VAL A 75 -8.22 -17.73 12.12
N GLU A 76 -9.30 -17.07 12.46
CA GLU A 76 -10.64 -17.39 11.90
C GLU A 76 -10.83 -16.69 10.55
N UNK A 77 -11.08 -17.38 9.51
CA UNK A 77 -11.23 -16.91 8.31
C UNK A 77 -12.56 -17.23 7.96
N THR A 78 -13.46 -16.31 7.56
CA THR A 78 -14.87 -16.47 7.11
C THR A 78 -15.00 -16.63 5.60
N ASP A 79 -14.10 -16.04 4.82
CA ASP A 79 -14.05 -16.21 3.38
C ASP A 79 -13.03 -17.29 3.01
N ARG A 80 -13.52 -18.35 2.37
CA ARG A 80 -12.71 -19.48 1.93
C ARG A 80 -11.66 -19.10 0.89
N GLN A 81 -11.99 -18.20 -0.06
CA GLN A 81 -11.05 -17.80 -1.10
C GLN A 81 -9.88 -17.01 -0.50
N GLU A 82 -10.18 -16.10 0.40
CA GLU A 82 -9.17 -15.32 1.11
C GLU A 82 -8.30 -16.24 2.00
N ALA A 83 -8.90 -17.18 2.71
CA ALA A 83 -8.17 -18.14 3.55
C ALA A 83 -7.21 -19.01 2.72
N LEU A 84 -7.65 -19.51 1.55
CA LEU A 84 -6.80 -20.29 0.63
C LEU A 84 -5.63 -19.44 0.09
N ARG A 85 -5.91 -18.18 -0.23
CA ARG A 85 -4.90 -17.22 -0.68
C ARG A 85 -3.84 -16.99 0.41
N ARG A 86 -4.26 -16.88 1.68
CA ARG A 86 -3.33 -16.73 2.83
C ARG A 86 -2.43 -17.96 2.99
N VAL A 87 -2.96 -19.19 2.76
CA VAL A 87 -2.15 -20.42 2.75
C VAL A 87 -1.16 -20.41 1.57
N GLN A 88 -1.63 -20.00 0.40
CA GLN A 88 -0.82 -19.91 -0.82
C GLN A 88 0.42 -19.03 -0.60
N PHE A 89 0.25 -17.90 0.06
CA PHE A 89 1.33 -16.94 0.29
C PHE A 89 2.05 -17.11 1.65
N HIS A 90 1.85 -18.26 2.33
CA HIS A 90 2.50 -18.63 3.60
C HIS A 90 2.17 -17.66 4.75
N GLN A 91 1.02 -16.98 4.69
CA GLN A 91 0.49 -16.16 5.79
C GLN A 91 -0.24 -17.04 6.81
N LEU A 92 -0.75 -18.18 6.35
CA LEU A 92 -1.25 -19.29 7.17
C LEU A 92 -0.44 -20.53 6.82
N ASP A 93 -0.05 -21.29 7.83
CA ASP A 93 0.74 -22.52 7.66
C ASP A 93 -0.13 -23.71 7.28
N ILE A 94 -1.37 -23.74 7.79
CA ILE A 94 -2.37 -24.77 7.49
C ILE A 94 -3.77 -24.13 7.58
N LEU A 95 -4.70 -24.55 6.74
CA LEU A 95 -6.11 -24.17 6.82
C LEU A 95 -6.94 -25.41 7.06
N LEU A 96 -7.81 -25.37 8.04
CA LEU A 96 -8.69 -26.46 8.42
C LEU A 96 -10.14 -26.07 8.15
N THR A 97 -11.00 -27.02 7.71
CA THR A 97 -12.45 -26.80 7.63
C THR A 97 -13.18 -27.78 8.53
N THR A 98 -14.25 -27.30 9.12
CA THR A 98 -15.14 -28.05 10.00
C THR A 98 -16.22 -28.83 9.25
N GLN A 99 -16.28 -28.67 7.93
CA GLN A 99 -17.31 -29.36 7.11
C GLN A 99 -16.98 -30.83 6.87
N UNK A 100 -17.66 -31.46 6.88
CA UNK A 100 -17.45 -32.75 6.79
C UNK A 100 -17.59 -33.10 5.46
N PRO A 101 -16.93 -33.90 4.74
CA PRO A 101 -15.72 -34.47 5.35
C PRO A 101 -14.69 -33.40 5.68
N PRO A 102 -14.01 -33.49 6.80
CA PRO A 102 -13.03 -32.47 7.18
C PRO A 102 -11.88 -32.44 6.19
N ARG A 103 -11.51 -31.22 5.79
CA ARG A 103 -10.42 -31.00 4.83
C ARG A 103 -9.39 -30.06 5.39
N TYR A 104 -8.14 -30.25 4.96
CA TYR A 104 -7.08 -29.29 5.28
C TYR A 104 -6.30 -28.94 4.02
N TRP A 105 -5.86 -27.69 3.99
CA TRP A 105 -5.02 -27.17 2.91
C TRP A 105 -3.68 -26.81 3.48
N VAL A 106 -2.64 -27.28 2.82
CA VAL A 106 -1.25 -27.01 3.19
C VAL A 106 -0.48 -26.62 1.93
N ASN A 107 0.40 -25.63 2.08
CA ASN A 107 1.30 -25.26 0.98
C ASN A 107 2.47 -26.24 0.96
N THR A 108 2.66 -26.92 -0.15
CA THR A 108 3.71 -27.93 -0.35
C THR A 108 5.12 -27.36 -0.22
N GLU A 109 5.29 -26.05 -0.45
CA GLU A 109 6.58 -25.37 -0.32
C GLU A 109 6.84 -24.88 1.11
N SER A 110 5.82 -24.88 1.99
CA SER A 110 5.96 -24.42 3.38
C SER A 110 6.54 -25.49 4.28
N ALA A 111 7.72 -25.23 4.85
CA ALA A 111 8.34 -26.11 5.85
C ALA A 111 7.48 -26.17 7.14
N LYS A 112 6.94 -25.02 7.58
CA LYS A 112 6.04 -24.92 8.75
C LYS A 112 4.72 -25.67 8.51
N GLY A 113 4.15 -25.52 7.30
CA GLY A 113 2.92 -26.21 6.90
C GLY A 113 3.08 -27.72 6.96
N ARG A 114 4.20 -28.26 6.43
CA ARG A 114 4.51 -29.70 6.50
C ARG A 114 4.70 -30.18 7.93
N LEU A 115 5.24 -29.35 8.81
CA LEU A 115 5.43 -29.68 10.23
C LEU A 115 4.06 -29.78 10.94
N LEU A 116 3.19 -28.79 10.74
CA LEU A 116 1.82 -28.81 11.29
C LEU A 116 1.00 -29.97 10.73
N GLU A 117 1.17 -30.32 9.46
CA GLU A 117 0.53 -31.49 8.84
C GLU A 117 0.95 -32.76 9.57
N LYS A 118 2.24 -32.96 9.84
CA LYS A 118 2.76 -34.10 10.59
C LYS A 118 2.19 -34.16 12.01
N LEU A 119 2.09 -33.00 12.68
CA LEU A 119 1.51 -32.91 14.02
C LEU A 119 0.02 -33.28 14.01
N LEU A 120 -0.74 -32.80 13.01
CA LEU A 120 -2.14 -33.12 12.82
C LEU A 120 -2.33 -34.64 12.64
N LEU A 121 -1.55 -35.27 11.77
CA LEU A 121 -1.62 -36.70 11.48
C LEU A 121 -1.15 -37.55 12.68
N ALA A 122 -0.12 -37.12 13.41
CA ALA A 122 0.38 -37.83 14.61
C ALA A 122 -0.70 -37.85 15.70
N ARG A 123 -1.44 -36.76 15.89
CA ARG A 123 -2.56 -36.70 16.85
C ARG A 123 -3.71 -37.63 16.48
N GLN A 124 -3.98 -37.79 15.18
CA GLN A 124 -4.98 -38.78 14.73
C GLN A 124 -4.62 -40.21 15.15
N GLN A 125 -3.33 -40.53 15.17
CA GLN A 125 -2.83 -41.89 15.51
C GLN A 125 -2.82 -42.17 17.00
N THR A 126 -2.63 -41.15 17.86
CA THR A 126 -2.47 -41.34 19.31
C THR A 126 -3.77 -41.46 20.10
N GLY A 127 -4.93 -41.27 19.48
CA GLY A 127 -6.24 -41.56 20.08
C GLY A 127 -6.61 -40.79 21.35
N ALA A 128 -5.90 -39.70 21.64
CA ALA A 128 -6.16 -38.91 22.86
C ALA A 128 -7.38 -38.03 22.69
N THR A 129 -8.49 -38.46 23.26
CA THR A 129 -9.71 -37.67 23.58
C THR A 129 -10.11 -36.60 22.56
N SER A 130 -10.70 -37.01 21.45
CA SER A 130 -11.27 -36.08 20.50
C SER A 130 -12.42 -36.71 19.71
N PRO A 131 -13.37 -35.91 19.24
CA PRO A 131 -14.53 -36.42 18.49
C PRO A 131 -14.12 -37.19 17.24
N PRO A 132 -15.06 -37.96 16.61
CA PRO A 132 -14.79 -39.04 15.68
C PRO A 132 -13.77 -38.72 14.60
N GLN A 133 -12.90 -39.71 14.39
CA GLN A 133 -11.82 -39.68 13.42
C GLN A 133 -12.27 -39.09 12.06
N UNK A 134 -12.09 -37.86 11.80
CA UNK A 134 -12.29 -37.33 10.73
C UNK A 134 -11.27 -37.65 9.84
N ASP A 135 -11.48 -38.36 8.95
CA ASP A 135 -10.56 -38.64 7.86
C ASP A 135 -10.27 -37.34 7.10
N TRP A 136 -9.27 -36.64 7.53
CA TRP A 136 -8.87 -35.34 6.98
C TRP A 136 -8.39 -35.48 5.54
N GLN A 137 -9.13 -34.92 4.60
CA GLN A 137 -8.76 -34.91 3.18
C GLN A 137 -7.73 -33.80 2.90
N ARG A 138 -6.55 -34.22 2.49
CA ARG A 138 -5.46 -33.32 2.09
C ARG A 138 -5.78 -32.59 0.79
N GLN A 139 -5.61 -31.29 0.79
CA GLN A 139 -5.68 -30.45 -0.42
C GLN A 139 -4.36 -29.67 -0.54
N GLU A 140 -3.73 -29.76 -1.68
CA GLU A 140 -2.44 -29.08 -1.91
C GLU A 140 -2.67 -27.67 -2.49
N VAL A 141 -1.94 -26.72 -1.95
CA VAL A 141 -1.85 -25.35 -2.45
C VAL A 141 -0.39 -25.08 -2.73
N SER A 142 -0.09 -24.40 -3.84
CA SER A 142 1.27 -24.00 -4.16
C SER A 142 1.35 -22.47 -4.30
N GLY A 143 2.45 -21.90 -3.84
CA GLY A 143 2.70 -20.46 -3.95
C GLY A 143 3.96 -20.07 -3.18
N LYS A 144 4.65 -19.07 -3.68
CA LYS A 144 5.92 -18.62 -3.08
C LYS A 144 5.66 -17.83 -1.79
N LYS A 145 6.52 -18.05 -0.81
CA LYS A 145 6.51 -17.28 0.43
C LYS A 145 6.77 -15.79 0.14
N ILE A 146 5.88 -14.94 0.60
CA ILE A 146 6.08 -13.49 0.57
C ILE A 146 6.91 -13.10 1.80
N ARG A 147 8.12 -12.60 1.58
CA ARG A 147 8.95 -12.05 2.66
C ARG A 147 8.32 -10.72 3.12
N TYR A 148 8.52 -10.36 4.39
CA TYR A 148 8.03 -9.08 4.92
C TYR A 148 8.51 -7.90 4.06
N ILE A 149 9.77 -7.96 3.58
CA ILE A 149 10.32 -6.91 2.72
C ILE A 149 9.55 -6.78 1.39
N ASP A 150 9.14 -7.90 0.79
CA ASP A 150 8.34 -7.89 -0.46
C ASP A 150 6.99 -7.20 -0.22
N TRP A 151 6.38 -7.44 0.95
CA TRP A 151 5.09 -6.86 1.35
C TRP A 151 5.19 -5.36 1.62
N VAL A 152 6.30 -4.89 2.22
CA VAL A 152 6.50 -3.51 2.66
C VAL A 152 6.94 -2.59 1.51
N ILE A 153 7.70 -3.08 0.51
CA ILE A 153 8.27 -2.25 -0.57
C ILE A 153 7.18 -1.42 -1.31
N PRO A 154 6.04 -1.99 -1.77
CA PRO A 154 5.00 -1.16 -2.40
C PRO A 154 4.54 0.01 -1.50
N GLY A 155 4.42 -0.26 -0.20
CA GLY A 155 4.06 0.75 0.80
C GLY A 155 5.10 1.87 0.91
N ILE A 156 6.39 1.53 0.97
CA ILE A 156 7.48 2.54 1.06
C ILE A 156 7.54 3.39 -0.21
N LEU A 157 7.36 2.78 -1.38
CA LEU A 157 7.32 3.52 -2.65
C LEU A 157 6.15 4.50 -2.66
N ALA A 158 4.96 4.05 -2.23
CA ALA A 158 3.76 4.88 -2.12
C ALA A 158 3.94 5.98 -1.07
N MET A 159 4.59 5.70 0.06
CA MET A 159 4.94 6.69 1.09
C MET A 159 5.84 7.80 0.52
N ASN A 160 6.87 7.42 -0.24
CA ASN A 160 7.75 8.40 -0.92
C ASN A 160 6.93 9.28 -1.88
N MET A 161 6.04 8.67 -2.66
CA MET A 161 5.12 9.40 -3.56
C MET A 161 4.25 10.37 -2.77
N MET A 162 3.68 9.93 -1.64
CA MET A 162 2.83 10.76 -0.77
C MET A 162 3.59 11.98 -0.25
N PHE A 163 4.74 11.79 0.38
CA PHE A 163 5.53 12.90 0.92
C PHE A 163 6.00 13.84 -0.19
N SER A 164 6.49 13.27 -1.30
CA SER A 164 6.95 14.03 -2.45
C SER A 164 5.82 14.89 -3.05
N GLY A 165 4.61 14.34 -3.15
CA GLY A 165 3.44 15.05 -3.67
C GLY A 165 2.94 16.14 -2.73
N LEU A 166 2.73 15.79 -1.46
CA LEU A 166 2.16 16.70 -0.46
C LEU A 166 3.07 17.93 -0.26
N TRP A 167 4.33 17.71 0.07
CA TRP A 167 5.27 18.82 0.33
C TRP A 167 5.77 19.46 -0.96
N GLY A 168 5.98 18.68 -2.00
CA GLY A 168 6.53 19.18 -3.27
C GLY A 168 5.56 20.06 -4.08
N ILE A 169 4.27 20.05 -3.80
CA ILE A 169 3.28 20.93 -4.41
C ILE A 169 2.58 21.77 -3.35
N GLY A 170 1.94 21.15 -2.36
CA GLY A 170 1.11 21.84 -1.39
C GLY A 170 1.87 22.95 -0.66
N TYR A 171 2.96 22.58 -0.02
CA TYR A 171 3.81 23.54 0.70
C TYR A 171 4.40 24.60 -0.25
N VAL A 172 4.84 24.19 -1.44
CA VAL A 172 5.48 25.12 -2.40
C VAL A 172 4.52 26.18 -2.89
N ILE A 173 3.25 25.84 -3.17
CA ILE A 173 2.25 26.82 -3.61
C ILE A 173 2.00 27.86 -2.49
N VAL A 174 1.92 27.40 -1.23
CA VAL A 174 1.74 28.30 -0.09
C VAL A 174 2.96 29.21 0.05
N ARG A 175 4.18 28.67 -0.05
CA ARG A 175 5.43 29.46 -0.06
C ARG A 175 5.45 30.50 -1.22
N TYR A 176 4.99 30.12 -2.40
CA TYR A 176 4.87 31.05 -3.54
C TYR A 176 3.86 32.16 -3.24
N ARG A 177 2.74 31.86 -2.56
CA ARG A 177 1.75 32.85 -2.14
C ARG A 177 2.38 33.84 -1.15
N LYS A 178 3.01 33.34 -0.08
CA LYS A 178 3.69 34.13 0.95
C LYS A 178 4.78 35.06 0.38
N ASN A 179 5.59 34.56 -0.56
CA ASN A 179 6.69 35.31 -1.16
C ASN A 179 6.26 36.22 -2.31
N GLY A 180 4.94 36.38 -2.54
CA GLY A 180 4.39 37.24 -3.58
C GLY A 180 4.62 36.76 -5.02
N VAL A 181 5.10 35.52 -5.21
CA VAL A 181 5.31 34.93 -6.55
C VAL A 181 3.96 34.80 -7.27
N LEU A 182 2.92 34.33 -6.57
CA LEU A 182 1.58 34.18 -7.14
C LEU A 182 1.00 35.54 -7.56
N LYS A 183 1.21 36.59 -6.75
CA LYS A 183 0.78 37.95 -7.05
C LYS A 183 1.45 38.48 -8.34
N ARG A 184 2.74 38.20 -8.50
CA ARG A 184 3.46 38.59 -9.75
C ARG A 184 2.97 37.79 -10.96
N LEU A 185 2.67 36.49 -10.77
CA LEU A 185 2.13 35.64 -11.83
C LEU A 185 0.72 36.09 -12.25
N GLN A 186 -0.10 36.53 -11.29
CA GLN A 186 -1.44 37.07 -11.56
C GLN A 186 -1.39 38.33 -12.44
N ALA A 187 -0.32 39.13 -12.32
CA ALA A 187 -0.13 40.33 -13.17
C ALA A 187 0.19 39.99 -14.64
N THR A 188 0.46 38.72 -14.93
CA THR A 188 0.66 38.23 -16.30
C THR A 188 -0.67 37.68 -16.85
N PRO A 189 -0.83 37.53 -18.20
CA PRO A 189 -2.06 36.94 -18.76
C PRO A 189 -2.15 35.43 -18.56
N LEU A 190 -1.78 34.93 -17.36
CA LEU A 190 -1.76 33.50 -16.97
C LEU A 190 -3.06 33.17 -16.22
N ARG A 191 -3.72 32.09 -16.63
CA ARG A 191 -4.92 31.61 -15.95
C ARG A 191 -4.54 30.64 -14.83
N ALA A 192 -5.34 30.61 -13.75
CA ALA A 192 -5.10 29.73 -12.59
C ALA A 192 -4.92 28.26 -13.01
N TRP A 193 -5.77 27.76 -13.91
CA TRP A 193 -5.69 26.37 -14.36
C TRP A 193 -4.39 26.08 -15.13
N GLU A 194 -3.87 27.05 -15.90
CA GLU A 194 -2.57 26.88 -16.60
C GLU A 194 -1.42 26.72 -15.60
N PHE A 195 -1.47 27.52 -14.52
CA PHE A 195 -0.51 27.43 -13.42
C PHE A 195 -0.61 26.05 -12.72
N LEU A 196 -1.82 25.67 -12.28
CA LEU A 196 -2.04 24.40 -11.55
C LEU A 196 -1.64 23.18 -12.39
N ILE A 197 -2.01 23.17 -13.68
CA ILE A 197 -1.62 22.08 -14.59
C ILE A 197 -0.10 22.02 -14.76
N SER A 198 0.56 23.17 -14.94
CA SER A 198 2.03 23.17 -15.11
C SER A 198 2.75 22.67 -13.88
N GLN A 199 2.29 23.04 -12.67
CA GLN A 199 2.83 22.56 -11.40
C GLN A 199 2.59 21.04 -11.26
N GLY A 200 1.37 20.60 -11.52
CA GLY A 200 1.00 19.18 -11.46
C GLY A 200 1.82 18.32 -12.43
N LEU A 201 1.94 18.74 -13.69
CA LEU A 201 2.70 18.00 -14.72
C LEU A 201 4.20 17.95 -14.38
N SER A 202 4.75 19.07 -13.90
CA SER A 202 6.17 19.11 -13.49
C SER A 202 6.41 18.11 -12.34
N ARG A 203 5.55 18.16 -11.33
CA ARG A 203 5.69 17.30 -10.16
C ARG A 203 5.46 15.83 -10.50
N LEU A 204 4.45 15.54 -11.34
CA LEU A 204 4.18 14.18 -11.82
C LEU A 204 5.43 13.58 -12.50
N GLY A 205 6.04 14.33 -13.41
CA GLY A 205 7.26 13.87 -14.10
C GLY A 205 8.40 13.57 -13.14
N ILE A 206 8.64 14.48 -12.17
CA ILE A 206 9.67 14.30 -11.15
C ILE A 206 9.37 13.07 -10.28
N MET A 207 8.14 12.95 -9.77
CA MET A 207 7.72 11.86 -8.90
C MET A 207 7.84 10.51 -9.61
N LEU A 208 7.43 10.43 -10.86
CA LEU A 208 7.56 9.20 -11.66
C LEU A 208 9.03 8.84 -11.87
N ALA A 209 9.89 9.81 -12.22
CA ALA A 209 11.31 9.57 -12.39
C ALA A 209 11.94 9.05 -11.09
N VAL A 210 11.64 9.69 -9.95
CA VAL A 210 12.11 9.25 -8.63
C VAL A 210 11.62 7.83 -8.32
N THR A 211 10.31 7.58 -8.49
CA THR A 211 9.70 6.27 -8.20
C THR A 211 10.35 5.17 -9.04
N VAL A 212 10.55 5.40 -10.34
CA VAL A 212 11.18 4.43 -11.24
C VAL A 212 12.64 4.17 -10.81
N ILE A 213 13.40 5.22 -10.52
CA ILE A 213 14.80 5.08 -10.11
C ILE A 213 14.90 4.33 -8.77
N VAL A 214 14.09 4.70 -7.78
CA VAL A 214 14.07 4.04 -6.46
C VAL A 214 13.65 2.57 -6.63
N PHE A 215 12.61 2.31 -7.44
CA PHE A 215 12.15 0.95 -7.75
C PHE A 215 13.29 0.12 -8.35
N LEU A 216 14.00 0.65 -9.36
CA LEU A 216 15.10 -0.05 -10.03
C LEU A 216 16.26 -0.31 -9.06
N VAL A 217 16.63 0.67 -8.25
CA VAL A 217 17.69 0.52 -7.25
C VAL A 217 17.31 -0.56 -6.24
N CYS A 218 16.10 -0.50 -5.68
CA CYS A 218 15.63 -1.50 -4.71
C CYS A 218 15.54 -2.89 -5.35
N HIS A 219 15.06 -2.97 -6.59
CA HIS A 219 14.95 -4.25 -7.31
C HIS A 219 16.33 -4.87 -7.54
N LEU A 220 17.32 -4.05 -7.91
CA LEU A 220 18.69 -4.50 -8.20
C LEU A 220 19.41 -4.99 -6.93
N PHE A 221 19.26 -4.28 -5.81
CA PHE A 221 19.99 -4.58 -4.57
C PHE A 221 19.30 -5.62 -3.68
N ILE A 222 17.97 -5.65 -3.68
CA ILE A 222 17.18 -6.48 -2.76
C ILE A 222 16.58 -7.70 -3.47
N GLY A 223 16.31 -7.59 -4.79
CA GLY A 223 15.69 -8.65 -5.56
C GLY A 223 14.30 -9.02 -5.03
N PHE A 224 13.47 -8.01 -4.80
CA PHE A 224 12.11 -8.22 -4.30
C PHE A 224 11.20 -8.84 -5.37
N MET A 225 10.11 -9.43 -4.90
CA MET A 225 9.15 -10.13 -5.75
C MET A 225 8.41 -9.17 -6.69
N MET A 226 8.35 -9.53 -7.98
CA MET A 226 7.56 -8.81 -8.99
C MET A 226 6.87 -9.86 -9.87
N ALA A 227 5.63 -10.19 -9.53
CA ALA A 227 4.86 -11.25 -10.18
C ALA A 227 4.09 -10.76 -11.41
N GLY A 228 3.70 -9.47 -11.42
CA GLY A 228 2.82 -8.90 -12.43
C GLY A 228 3.52 -8.01 -13.45
N SER A 229 2.73 -7.17 -14.11
CA SER A 229 3.18 -6.32 -15.22
C SER A 229 3.79 -5.00 -14.74
N TYR A 230 5.02 -4.70 -15.17
CA TYR A 230 5.69 -3.41 -14.92
C TYR A 230 4.91 -2.25 -15.54
N LEU A 231 4.27 -2.46 -16.71
CA LEU A 231 3.49 -1.42 -17.38
C LEU A 231 2.23 -1.06 -16.56
N LEU A 232 1.58 -2.08 -15.99
CA LEU A 232 0.41 -1.87 -15.11
C LEU A 232 0.83 -1.15 -13.83
N LEU A 233 1.97 -1.52 -13.25
CA LEU A 233 2.52 -0.84 -12.07
C LEU A 233 2.83 0.63 -12.37
N LEU A 234 3.39 0.94 -13.54
CA LEU A 234 3.64 2.31 -13.98
C LEU A 234 2.32 3.10 -14.13
N LEU A 235 1.28 2.47 -14.68
CA LEU A 235 -0.05 3.08 -14.79
C LEU A 235 -0.61 3.41 -13.40
N ILE A 236 -0.51 2.47 -12.45
CA ILE A 236 -0.92 2.67 -11.05
C ILE A 236 -0.14 3.84 -10.44
N ALA A 237 1.17 3.90 -10.67
CA ALA A 237 2.02 5.00 -10.17
C ALA A 237 1.59 6.35 -10.75
N ILE A 238 1.24 6.42 -12.04
CA ILE A 238 0.77 7.65 -12.69
C ILE A 238 -0.55 8.12 -12.04
N ILE A 239 -1.54 7.23 -11.97
CA ILE A 239 -2.87 7.57 -11.44
C ILE A 239 -2.79 7.88 -9.94
N GLY A 240 -2.02 7.10 -9.17
CA GLY A 240 -1.81 7.34 -7.75
C GLY A 240 -1.13 8.67 -7.47
N ASN A 241 -0.07 9.01 -8.23
CA ASN A 241 0.59 10.31 -8.13
C ASN A 241 -0.38 11.46 -8.44
N LEU A 242 -1.22 11.32 -9.47
CA LEU A 242 -2.22 12.33 -9.82
C LEU A 242 -3.20 12.56 -8.67
N SER A 243 -3.63 11.48 -8.00
CA SER A 243 -4.55 11.59 -6.85
C SER A 243 -3.89 12.29 -5.66
N ILE A 244 -2.63 11.95 -5.35
CA ILE A 244 -1.86 12.62 -4.27
C ILE A 244 -1.61 14.09 -4.61
N ILE A 245 -1.26 14.40 -5.86
CA ILE A 245 -1.07 15.77 -6.34
C ILE A 245 -2.38 16.57 -6.18
N SER A 246 -3.51 15.99 -6.53
CA SER A 246 -4.81 16.68 -6.50
C SER A 246 -5.24 17.01 -5.05
N ILE A 247 -5.05 16.12 -4.08
CA ILE A 247 -5.35 16.43 -2.68
C ILE A 247 -4.39 17.49 -2.13
N SER A 248 -3.12 17.46 -2.56
CA SER A 248 -2.12 18.47 -2.20
C SER A 248 -2.49 19.86 -2.74
N LEU A 249 -2.99 19.93 -3.99
CA LEU A 249 -3.48 21.16 -4.58
C LEU A 249 -4.69 21.70 -3.83
N LEU A 250 -5.60 20.82 -3.41
CA LEU A 250 -6.78 21.18 -2.63
C LEU A 250 -6.37 21.82 -1.30
N MET A 251 -5.40 21.22 -0.60
CA MET A 251 -4.90 21.77 0.68
C MET A 251 -4.28 23.16 0.48
N ALA A 252 -3.55 23.34 -0.61
CA ALA A 252 -2.88 24.62 -0.92
C ALA A 252 -3.82 25.69 -1.46
N ALA A 253 -5.06 25.34 -1.86
CA ALA A 253 -5.95 26.24 -2.59
C ALA A 253 -6.25 27.53 -1.83
N ARG A 254 -6.42 27.45 -0.51
CA ARG A 254 -6.77 28.60 0.35
C ARG A 254 -5.78 28.88 1.47
N THR A 255 -4.78 28.01 1.67
CA THR A 255 -3.86 28.14 2.79
C THR A 255 -2.88 29.31 2.56
N ALA A 256 -2.83 30.22 3.52
CA ALA A 256 -2.01 31.44 3.42
C ALA A 256 -0.68 31.32 4.18
N SER A 257 -0.64 30.66 5.35
CA SER A 257 0.58 30.55 6.13
C SER A 257 1.27 29.20 5.94
N GLU A 258 2.60 29.21 5.99
CA GLU A 258 3.43 28.01 5.90
C GLU A 258 3.21 27.08 7.09
N GLU A 259 2.97 27.65 8.29
CA GLU A 259 2.70 26.90 9.52
C GLU A 259 1.39 26.12 9.39
N LEU A 260 0.33 26.79 8.92
CA LEU A 260 -0.97 26.15 8.68
C LEU A 260 -0.86 25.08 7.58
N ALA A 261 -0.10 25.36 6.51
CA ALA A 261 0.16 24.39 5.45
C ALA A 261 0.80 23.11 6.02
N ASN A 262 1.88 23.28 6.80
CA ASN A 262 2.55 22.13 7.44
C ASN A 262 1.60 21.37 8.37
N GLY A 263 0.81 22.08 9.15
CA GLY A 263 -0.19 21.45 10.03
C GLY A 263 -1.19 20.61 9.26
N LEU A 264 -1.78 21.17 8.19
CA LEU A 264 -2.76 20.47 7.34
C LEU A 264 -2.15 19.27 6.60
N LEU A 265 -0.92 19.44 6.08
CA LEU A 265 -0.23 18.35 5.37
C LEU A 265 0.07 17.20 6.34
N ASN A 266 0.51 17.50 7.57
CA ASN A 266 0.73 16.49 8.60
C ASN A 266 -0.58 15.82 9.02
N LEU A 267 -1.64 16.62 9.21
CA LEU A 267 -2.97 16.10 9.60
C LEU A 267 -3.52 15.08 8.60
N ILE A 268 -3.17 15.21 7.32
CA ILE A 268 -3.59 14.28 6.27
C ILE A 268 -2.60 13.11 6.14
N SER A 269 -1.29 13.40 6.19
CA SER A 269 -0.27 12.38 5.95
C SER A 269 -0.21 11.32 7.06
N PHE A 270 -0.41 11.69 8.35
CA PHE A 270 -0.35 10.73 9.44
C PHE A 270 -1.45 9.67 9.36
N PRO A 271 -2.75 10.02 9.18
CA PRO A 271 -3.75 8.99 8.93
C PRO A 271 -3.45 8.13 7.68
N MET A 272 -2.97 8.76 6.60
CA MET A 272 -2.59 8.00 5.41
C MET A 272 -1.48 7.00 5.70
N LEU A 273 -0.45 7.38 6.49
CA LEU A 273 0.64 6.49 6.89
C LEU A 273 0.15 5.27 7.70
N LEU A 274 -0.79 5.51 8.61
CA LEU A 274 -1.26 4.46 9.53
C LEU A 274 -2.35 3.59 8.90
N LEU A 275 -3.29 4.19 8.15
CA LEU A 275 -4.49 3.51 7.67
C LEU A 275 -4.36 2.98 6.23
N SER A 276 -3.23 3.20 5.55
CA SER A 276 -3.06 2.69 4.17
C SER A 276 -2.23 1.41 4.11
N GLU A 277 -2.16 0.68 5.21
CA GLU A 277 -1.48 -0.63 5.29
C GLU A 277 -0.01 -0.59 4.86
N LEU A 278 0.69 0.52 5.10
CA LEU A 278 2.11 0.61 4.71
C LEU A 278 2.97 -0.38 5.49
N TRP A 279 2.72 -0.48 6.79
CA TRP A 279 3.58 -1.19 7.75
C TRP A 279 2.96 -2.48 8.28
N PHE A 280 1.64 -2.56 8.31
CA PHE A 280 0.88 -3.70 8.86
C PHE A 280 -0.48 -3.77 8.16
N SER A 281 -1.07 -4.96 8.12
CA SER A 281 -2.41 -5.17 7.55
C SER A 281 -3.49 -4.62 8.48
N LEU A 282 -4.58 -4.13 7.90
CA LEU A 282 -5.79 -3.72 8.62
C LEU A 282 -6.88 -4.81 8.64
N ASP A 283 -6.57 -6.03 8.19
CA ASP A 283 -7.56 -7.11 8.11
C ASP A 283 -8.23 -7.39 9.46
N ASP A 284 -7.46 -7.30 10.55
CA ASP A 284 -7.96 -7.54 11.92
C ASP A 284 -8.46 -6.27 12.61
N ALA A 285 -8.49 -5.13 11.91
CA ALA A 285 -8.95 -3.86 12.47
C ALA A 285 -10.48 -3.77 12.46
N PRO A 286 -11.10 -2.97 13.37
CA PRO A 286 -12.55 -2.77 13.35
C PRO A 286 -13.06 -2.24 12.00
N ASN A 287 -14.25 -2.66 11.60
CA ASN A 287 -14.85 -2.33 10.30
C ASN A 287 -14.89 -0.83 9.99
N TRP A 288 -15.17 0.01 11.00
CA TRP A 288 -15.20 1.47 10.81
C TRP A 288 -13.83 2.03 10.38
N LEU A 289 -12.75 1.43 10.89
CA LEU A 289 -11.38 1.85 10.56
C LEU A 289 -11.02 1.43 9.13
N GLN A 290 -11.42 0.20 8.75
CA GLN A 290 -11.27 -0.28 7.36
C GLN A 290 -12.04 0.61 6.37
N GLN A 291 -13.28 1.01 6.72
CA GLN A 291 -14.08 1.93 5.88
C GLN A 291 -13.41 3.31 5.77
N LEU A 292 -12.86 3.82 6.88
CA LEU A 292 -12.15 5.11 6.89
C LEU A 292 -10.92 5.06 5.98
N SER A 293 -10.19 3.96 5.98
CA SER A 293 -9.01 3.78 5.13
C SER A 293 -9.34 3.90 3.64
N GLN A 294 -10.54 3.44 3.23
CA GLN A 294 -10.99 3.51 1.83
C GLN A 294 -11.21 4.95 1.32
N LEU A 295 -11.28 5.94 2.23
CA LEU A 295 -11.38 7.35 1.85
C LEU A 295 -10.01 7.96 1.51
N LEU A 296 -8.94 7.20 1.68
CA LEU A 296 -7.57 7.69 1.51
C LEU A 296 -6.99 7.21 0.17
N PRO A 297 -6.49 8.11 -0.68
CA PRO A 297 -5.92 7.69 -1.97
C PRO A 297 -4.71 6.76 -1.82
N LEU A 298 -3.94 6.89 -0.74
CA LEU A 298 -2.76 6.06 -0.50
C LEU A 298 -3.16 4.58 -0.33
N THR A 299 -4.31 4.31 0.30
CA THR A 299 -4.85 2.95 0.49
C THR A 299 -5.05 2.25 -0.85
N HIS A 300 -5.74 2.91 -1.79
CA HIS A 300 -5.97 2.34 -3.12
C HIS A 300 -4.67 2.17 -3.92
N LEU A 301 -3.74 3.13 -3.76
CA LEU A 301 -2.43 3.06 -4.43
C LEU A 301 -1.63 1.85 -3.94
N VAL A 302 -1.53 1.67 -2.61
CA VAL A 302 -0.77 0.57 -1.99
C VAL A 302 -1.41 -0.78 -2.33
N SER A 303 -2.74 -0.87 -2.18
CA SER A 303 -3.50 -2.11 -2.47
C SER A 303 -3.32 -2.53 -3.95
N ALA A 304 -3.46 -1.59 -4.90
CA ALA A 304 -3.28 -1.88 -6.32
C ALA A 304 -1.83 -2.29 -6.64
N ALA A 305 -0.84 -1.55 -6.10
CA ALA A 305 0.58 -1.85 -6.32
C ALA A 305 0.94 -3.22 -5.74
N ARG A 306 0.46 -3.52 -4.53
CA ARG A 306 0.68 -4.80 -3.85
C ARG A 306 0.05 -5.97 -4.63
N GLY A 307 -1.19 -5.82 -5.09
CA GLY A 307 -1.85 -6.83 -5.92
C GLY A 307 -1.06 -7.17 -7.19
N VAL A 308 -0.53 -6.15 -7.87
CA VAL A 308 0.30 -6.38 -9.07
C VAL A 308 1.66 -6.99 -8.69
N MET A 309 2.36 -6.43 -7.69
CA MET A 309 3.74 -6.85 -7.37
C MET A 309 3.80 -8.25 -6.77
N LEU A 310 2.90 -8.58 -5.84
CA LEU A 310 2.97 -9.84 -5.07
C LEU A 310 2.11 -10.95 -5.68
N GLU A 311 0.92 -10.60 -6.18
CA GLU A 311 -0.08 -11.57 -6.62
C GLU A 311 -0.15 -11.71 -8.14
N GLY A 312 0.53 -10.82 -8.87
CA GLY A 312 0.46 -10.82 -10.33
C GLY A 312 -0.90 -10.36 -10.86
N ALA A 313 -1.64 -9.58 -10.09
CA ALA A 313 -2.99 -9.14 -10.45
C ALA A 313 -3.01 -8.42 -11.81
N GLY A 314 -3.98 -8.78 -12.63
CA GLY A 314 -4.20 -8.16 -13.93
C GLY A 314 -5.01 -6.86 -13.81
N PHE A 315 -5.15 -6.16 -14.94
CA PHE A 315 -5.84 -4.87 -15.01
C PHE A 315 -7.26 -4.92 -14.41
N LEU A 316 -8.05 -5.95 -14.73
CA LEU A 316 -9.42 -6.06 -14.26
C LEU A 316 -9.52 -6.23 -12.74
N GLN A 317 -8.53 -6.89 -12.14
CA GLN A 317 -8.50 -7.13 -10.69
C GLN A 317 -8.19 -5.85 -9.90
N VAL A 318 -7.34 -4.96 -10.45
CA VAL A 318 -6.99 -3.68 -9.81
C VAL A 318 -7.87 -2.51 -10.31
N ALA A 319 -8.80 -2.76 -11.24
CA ALA A 319 -9.66 -1.72 -11.80
C ALA A 319 -10.48 -0.97 -10.74
N PRO A 320 -11.03 -1.62 -9.68
CA PRO A 320 -11.75 -0.89 -8.64
C PRO A 320 -10.87 0.17 -7.95
N GLN A 321 -9.62 -0.17 -7.61
CA GLN A 321 -8.68 0.75 -6.98
C GLN A 321 -8.31 1.91 -7.92
N LEU A 322 -8.10 1.60 -9.21
CA LEU A 322 -7.81 2.61 -10.23
C LEU A 322 -9.00 3.58 -10.41
N LEU A 323 -10.21 3.04 -10.43
CA LEU A 323 -11.44 3.85 -10.54
C LEU A 323 -11.60 4.77 -9.31
N ALA A 324 -11.35 4.24 -8.11
CA ALA A 324 -11.38 5.04 -6.87
C ALA A 324 -10.37 6.20 -6.96
N LEU A 325 -9.12 5.91 -7.37
CA LEU A 325 -8.07 6.94 -7.52
C LEU A 325 -8.46 8.00 -8.55
N VAL A 326 -9.03 7.61 -9.69
CA VAL A 326 -9.48 8.54 -10.73
C VAL A 326 -10.64 9.40 -10.21
N ALA A 327 -11.61 8.80 -9.52
CA ALA A 327 -12.75 9.52 -8.93
C ALA A 327 -12.27 10.54 -7.89
N MET A 328 -11.36 10.12 -6.99
CA MET A 328 -10.76 11.01 -5.99
C MET A 328 -10.00 12.16 -6.65
N THR A 329 -9.21 11.86 -7.69
CA THR A 329 -8.48 12.87 -8.47
C THR A 329 -9.45 13.90 -9.03
N ALA A 330 -10.54 13.45 -9.66
CA ALA A 330 -11.55 14.33 -10.28
C ALA A 330 -12.20 15.23 -9.21
N VAL A 331 -12.58 14.68 -8.07
CA VAL A 331 -13.19 15.42 -6.95
C VAL A 331 -12.21 16.46 -6.42
N PHE A 332 -11.00 16.04 -6.05
CA PHE A 332 -10.02 16.92 -5.41
C PHE A 332 -9.55 18.04 -6.35
N ILE A 333 -9.34 17.75 -7.65
CA ILE A 333 -8.87 18.76 -8.60
C ILE A 333 -9.99 19.78 -8.92
N THR A 334 -11.25 19.32 -8.98
CA THR A 334 -12.41 20.20 -9.16
C THR A 334 -12.56 21.14 -7.97
N LEU A 335 -12.51 20.59 -6.74
CA LEU A 335 -12.58 21.39 -5.52
C LEU A 335 -11.39 22.35 -5.42
N ALA A 336 -10.18 21.89 -5.74
CA ALA A 336 -8.99 22.74 -5.74
C ALA A 336 -9.15 23.92 -6.71
N GLY A 337 -9.66 23.66 -7.92
CA GLY A 337 -9.91 24.70 -8.92
C GLY A 337 -10.95 25.73 -8.50
N LEU A 338 -12.04 25.26 -7.87
CA LEU A 338 -13.12 26.13 -7.39
C LEU A 338 -12.68 26.99 -6.18
N LEU A 339 -11.81 26.41 -5.31
CA LEU A 339 -11.38 27.08 -4.08
C LEU A 339 -10.10 27.90 -4.24
N PHE A 340 -9.40 27.78 -5.38
CA PHE A 340 -8.08 28.39 -5.56
C PHE A 340 -8.13 29.92 -5.51
N ARG A 341 -7.28 30.51 -4.68
CA ARG A 341 -7.08 31.97 -4.58
C ARG A 341 -5.62 32.33 -4.86
N TRP A 342 -5.42 33.37 -5.67
CA TRP A 342 -4.08 33.89 -6.02
C TRP A 342 -3.41 34.60 -4.85
N HIS A 343 -4.21 35.24 -3.99
CA HIS A 343 -3.77 36.07 -2.86
C HIS A 343 -4.69 35.85 -1.64
N GLU A 344 -4.28 36.35 -0.51
CA GLU A 344 -4.99 36.31 0.77
C GLU A 344 -6.31 37.10 0.74
#